data_f4490344bbeb07095de81baabb606ea9
#
_entry.id   f4490344bbeb07095de81baabb606ea9
#
_cell.length_a   1.000
_cell.length_b   1.000
_cell.length_c   1.000
_cell.angle_alpha   90.00
_cell.angle_beta   90.00
_cell.angle_gamma   90.00
#
_symmetry.space_group_name_H-M   'P 1'
#
loop_
_entity.id
_entity.type
_entity.pdbx_description
1 polymer ?
#
loop_
_entity_poly.entity_id
_entity_poly.type
_entity_poly.pdbx_seq_one_letter_code
_entity_poly.pdbx_strand_id
1 'polypeptide(L)'
;QSATKSLVDNISVNTDTGFASSVTPASTPETTTAMETNIVDFRRLVIISTLVAQAEAVATATFETGQDAQNTGDQLAERLGETAAEAVESGLRELWRSLRELRFAVVNDVRIRSIQLPELRRVTPARTVPVMLLAYRETGDAENRDELVTRNRLRYPSFITPSQTIE
;
A
#
# COMPACT_ATOMS: atom_id res chain seq x y z
N GLN A 1 -14.33 4.62 -17.21
CA GLN A 1 -15.46 3.67 -16.91
C GLN A 1 -16.33 3.35 -18.11
N SER A 2 -16.02 3.84 -19.32
CA SER A 2 -16.87 3.67 -20.52
C SER A 2 -16.37 2.59 -21.49
N ALA A 3 -15.15 2.14 -21.40
CA ALA A 3 -14.54 1.22 -22.36
C ALA A 3 -14.75 -0.28 -22.07
N THR A 4 -15.04 -0.64 -20.83
CA THR A 4 -15.24 -2.05 -20.42
C THR A 4 -16.69 -2.52 -20.60
N LYS A 5 -17.65 -1.59 -20.69
CA LYS A 5 -19.05 -1.93 -20.89
C LYS A 5 -19.36 -2.30 -22.35
N SER A 6 -18.60 -1.78 -23.30
CA SER A 6 -18.77 -2.00 -24.74
C SER A 6 -18.33 -3.40 -25.21
N LEU A 7 -17.52 -4.11 -24.43
CA LEU A 7 -17.01 -5.44 -24.81
C LEU A 7 -17.97 -6.58 -24.40
N VAL A 8 -18.87 -6.33 -23.47
CA VAL A 8 -19.83 -7.34 -22.99
C VAL A 8 -21.11 -7.34 -23.83
N ASP A 9 -21.50 -6.17 -24.38
CA ASP A 9 -22.71 -6.04 -25.18
C ASP A 9 -22.59 -6.52 -26.65
N ASN A 10 -21.36 -6.86 -27.08
CA ASN A 10 -21.13 -7.29 -28.47
C ASN A 10 -21.01 -8.81 -28.63
N ILE A 11 -21.41 -9.59 -27.62
CA ILE A 11 -21.54 -11.05 -27.69
C ILE A 11 -23.03 -11.45 -27.75
N SER A 12 -23.86 -10.64 -28.35
CA SER A 12 -25.14 -11.11 -28.85
C SER A 12 -24.97 -11.64 -30.27
N VAL A 13 -24.45 -12.85 -30.33
CA VAL A 13 -24.28 -13.59 -31.58
C VAL A 13 -25.63 -13.87 -32.17
N ASN A 14 -25.82 -13.36 -33.38
CA ASN A 14 -26.77 -13.71 -34.38
C ASN A 14 -27.09 -15.22 -34.39
N THR A 15 -28.22 -15.61 -33.84
CA THR A 15 -28.71 -16.99 -33.75
C THR A 15 -29.69 -17.30 -34.88
N ASP A 16 -29.38 -16.87 -36.12
CA ASP A 16 -30.26 -17.19 -37.25
C ASP A 16 -29.49 -17.82 -38.42
N THR A 17 -28.83 -18.92 -38.16
CA THR A 17 -28.48 -19.91 -39.18
C THR A 17 -28.65 -21.29 -38.57
N GLY A 18 -29.67 -21.99 -39.01
CA GLY A 18 -30.19 -23.27 -38.55
C GLY A 18 -29.20 -24.44 -38.48
N PHE A 19 -28.22 -24.38 -37.64
CA PHE A 19 -27.52 -25.53 -37.11
C PHE A 19 -27.86 -25.62 -35.62
N ALA A 20 -29.01 -26.18 -35.34
CA ALA A 20 -29.39 -26.60 -34.00
C ALA A 20 -28.51 -27.79 -33.60
N SER A 21 -27.33 -27.46 -33.11
CA SER A 21 -26.60 -28.34 -32.23
C SER A 21 -26.27 -27.49 -31.00
N SER A 22 -27.25 -27.21 -30.19
CA SER A 22 -27.11 -26.68 -28.85
C SER A 22 -26.46 -27.75 -27.97
N VAL A 23 -25.17 -27.96 -28.15
CA VAL A 23 -24.35 -28.46 -27.08
C VAL A 23 -24.12 -27.26 -26.15
N THR A 24 -25.12 -26.95 -25.39
CA THR A 24 -24.88 -26.28 -24.10
C THR A 24 -24.10 -27.33 -23.31
N PRO A 25 -22.84 -27.14 -23.01
CA PRO A 25 -22.18 -28.04 -22.07
C PRO A 25 -22.99 -27.88 -20.79
N ALA A 26 -23.75 -28.89 -20.43
CA ALA A 26 -24.38 -28.97 -19.13
C ALA A 26 -23.22 -28.90 -18.17
N SER A 27 -22.94 -27.71 -17.58
CA SER A 27 -21.98 -27.54 -16.53
C SER A 27 -22.47 -28.44 -15.41
N THR A 28 -21.82 -29.60 -15.26
CA THR A 28 -22.11 -30.47 -14.13
C THR A 28 -21.82 -29.68 -12.85
N PRO A 29 -22.57 -29.89 -11.77
CA PRO A 29 -22.33 -29.23 -10.48
C PRO A 29 -20.84 -29.30 -10.07
N GLU A 30 -20.16 -30.38 -10.40
CA GLU A 30 -18.73 -30.58 -10.16
C GLU A 30 -17.85 -29.59 -10.95
N THR A 31 -18.20 -29.32 -12.20
CA THR A 31 -17.45 -28.37 -13.05
C THR A 31 -17.60 -26.94 -12.52
N THR A 32 -18.79 -26.56 -12.06
CA THR A 32 -19.04 -25.24 -11.48
C THR A 32 -18.26 -25.05 -10.18
N THR A 33 -18.27 -26.03 -9.31
CA THR A 33 -17.52 -26.01 -8.04
C THR A 33 -16.02 -25.95 -8.29
N ALA A 34 -15.51 -26.70 -9.27
CA ALA A 34 -14.08 -26.65 -9.64
C ALA A 34 -13.70 -25.27 -10.18
N MET A 35 -14.54 -24.64 -11.00
CA MET A 35 -14.30 -23.28 -11.52
C MET A 35 -14.31 -22.25 -10.39
N GLU A 36 -15.23 -22.32 -9.45
CA GLU A 36 -15.29 -21.43 -8.28
C GLU A 36 -14.03 -21.57 -7.42
N THR A 37 -13.60 -22.80 -7.15
CA THR A 37 -12.37 -23.07 -6.42
C THR A 37 -11.14 -22.47 -7.13
N ASN A 38 -11.03 -22.68 -8.45
CA ASN A 38 -9.92 -22.14 -9.22
C ASN A 38 -9.90 -20.60 -9.22
N ILE A 39 -11.06 -19.94 -9.23
CA ILE A 39 -11.15 -18.47 -9.14
C ILE A 39 -10.66 -17.98 -7.79
N VAL A 40 -11.03 -18.66 -6.70
CA VAL A 40 -10.57 -18.33 -5.35
C VAL A 40 -9.05 -18.50 -5.23
N ASP A 41 -8.52 -19.61 -5.72
CA ASP A 41 -7.08 -19.89 -5.67
C ASP A 41 -6.28 -18.94 -6.55
N PHE A 42 -6.78 -18.60 -7.73
CA PHE A 42 -6.15 -17.58 -8.59
C PHE A 42 -6.13 -16.21 -7.92
N ARG A 43 -7.25 -15.77 -7.33
CA ARG A 43 -7.30 -14.51 -6.58
C ARG A 43 -6.27 -14.49 -5.44
N ARG A 44 -6.18 -15.58 -4.69
CA ARG A 44 -5.18 -15.73 -3.61
C ARG A 44 -3.76 -15.64 -4.14
N LEU A 45 -3.45 -16.31 -5.26
CA LEU A 45 -2.14 -16.21 -5.90
C LEU A 45 -1.78 -14.78 -6.27
N VAL A 46 -2.71 -14.02 -6.85
CA VAL A 46 -2.50 -12.62 -7.21
C VAL A 46 -2.25 -11.75 -5.98
N ILE A 47 -3.01 -11.94 -4.91
CA ILE A 47 -2.82 -11.20 -3.65
C ILE A 47 -1.43 -11.49 -3.07
N ILE A 48 -1.04 -12.77 -2.98
CA ILE A 48 0.26 -13.16 -2.42
C ILE A 48 1.40 -12.61 -3.27
N SER A 49 1.33 -12.72 -4.60
CA SER A 49 2.37 -12.19 -5.48
C SER A 49 2.51 -10.67 -5.36
N THR A 50 1.40 -9.96 -5.18
CA THR A 50 1.40 -8.51 -4.94
C THR A 50 2.04 -8.16 -3.60
N LEU A 51 1.75 -8.92 -2.53
CA LEU A 51 2.35 -8.70 -1.22
C LEU A 51 3.86 -8.95 -1.22
N VAL A 52 4.31 -9.99 -1.92
CA VAL A 52 5.75 -10.26 -2.08
C VAL A 52 6.43 -9.13 -2.84
N ALA A 53 5.85 -8.68 -3.96
CA ALA A 53 6.39 -7.55 -4.72
C ALA A 53 6.42 -6.24 -3.88
N GLN A 54 5.40 -6.00 -3.04
CA GLN A 54 5.41 -4.88 -2.11
C GLN A 54 6.51 -5.02 -1.05
N ALA A 55 6.74 -6.22 -0.53
CA ALA A 55 7.81 -6.46 0.43
C ALA A 55 9.21 -6.21 -0.19
N GLU A 56 9.43 -6.64 -1.42
CA GLU A 56 10.66 -6.34 -2.17
C GLU A 56 10.82 -4.83 -2.43
N ALA A 57 9.74 -4.14 -2.79
CA ALA A 57 9.75 -2.69 -2.98
C ALA A 57 10.09 -1.95 -1.67
N VAL A 58 9.51 -2.35 -0.54
CA VAL A 58 9.81 -1.78 0.78
C VAL A 58 11.26 -2.07 1.19
N ALA A 59 11.77 -3.26 0.90
CA ALA A 59 13.15 -3.64 1.20
C ALA A 59 14.19 -2.79 0.43
N THR A 60 13.85 -2.36 -0.78
CA THR A 60 14.73 -1.55 -1.64
C THR A 60 14.44 -0.04 -1.57
N ALA A 61 13.33 0.35 -0.96
CA ALA A 61 12.95 1.77 -0.85
C ALA A 61 13.93 2.55 0.02
N THR A 62 14.18 3.79 -0.39
CA THR A 62 14.87 4.80 0.43
C THR A 62 13.81 5.67 1.10
N PHE A 63 13.88 5.79 2.42
CA PHE A 63 12.97 6.62 3.20
C PHE A 63 13.71 7.89 3.65
N GLU A 64 13.01 9.01 3.63
CA GLU A 64 13.56 10.29 4.10
C GLU A 64 13.50 10.39 5.62
N THR A 65 12.49 9.78 6.24
CA THR A 65 12.27 9.85 7.68
C THR A 65 11.97 8.48 8.28
N GLY A 66 12.32 8.31 9.57
CA GLY A 66 12.00 7.09 10.31
C GLY A 66 10.49 6.84 10.41
N GLN A 67 9.69 7.89 10.48
CA GLN A 67 8.24 7.80 10.56
C GLN A 67 7.61 7.25 9.25
N ASP A 68 8.09 7.70 8.10
CA ASP A 68 7.61 7.22 6.80
C ASP A 68 7.95 5.74 6.60
N ALA A 69 9.16 5.35 7.01
CA ALA A 69 9.57 3.94 6.99
C ALA A 69 8.63 3.09 7.86
N GLN A 70 8.38 3.51 9.10
CA GLN A 70 7.50 2.79 10.02
C GLN A 70 6.06 2.69 9.49
N ASN A 71 5.48 3.81 9.04
CA ASN A 71 4.12 3.83 8.49
C ASN A 71 3.97 2.87 7.30
N THR A 72 4.95 2.86 6.39
CA THR A 72 4.94 1.97 5.23
C THR A 72 5.08 0.50 5.64
N GLY A 73 5.99 0.22 6.58
CA GLY A 73 6.19 -1.12 7.12
C GLY A 73 4.96 -1.65 7.85
N ASP A 74 4.31 -0.83 8.67
CA ASP A 74 3.12 -1.19 9.43
C ASP A 74 1.93 -1.51 8.52
N GLN A 75 1.70 -0.70 7.48
CA GLN A 75 0.66 -0.96 6.48
C GLN A 75 0.86 -2.30 5.76
N LEU A 76 2.08 -2.61 5.37
CA LEU A 76 2.38 -3.89 4.75
C LEU A 76 2.25 -5.05 5.74
N ALA A 77 2.71 -4.87 6.98
CA ALA A 77 2.60 -5.86 8.04
C ALA A 77 1.15 -6.18 8.40
N GLU A 78 0.25 -5.19 8.37
CA GLU A 78 -1.18 -5.37 8.57
C GLU A 78 -1.78 -6.25 7.47
N ARG A 79 -1.55 -5.92 6.20
CA ARG A 79 -2.02 -6.71 5.06
C ARG A 79 -1.50 -8.15 5.07
N LEU A 80 -0.22 -8.35 5.40
CA LEU A 80 0.35 -9.69 5.56
C LEU A 80 -0.33 -10.46 6.70
N GLY A 81 -0.69 -9.76 7.79
CA GLY A 81 -1.43 -10.32 8.92
C GLY A 81 -2.84 -10.78 8.54
N GLU A 82 -3.58 -9.96 7.78
CA GLU A 82 -4.92 -10.27 7.29
C GLU A 82 -4.88 -11.50 6.36
N THR A 83 -3.98 -11.50 5.37
CA THR A 83 -3.84 -12.64 4.45
C THR A 83 -3.39 -13.92 5.17
N ALA A 84 -2.57 -13.79 6.22
CA ALA A 84 -2.20 -14.93 7.06
C ALA A 84 -3.41 -15.48 7.84
N ALA A 85 -4.30 -14.62 8.34
CA ALA A 85 -5.53 -15.06 9.03
C ALA A 85 -6.45 -15.83 8.07
N GLU A 86 -6.67 -15.33 6.85
CA GLU A 86 -7.43 -16.03 5.81
C GLU A 86 -6.81 -17.40 5.44
N ALA A 87 -5.48 -17.49 5.43
CA ALA A 87 -4.78 -18.76 5.20
C ALA A 87 -5.05 -19.78 6.30
N VAL A 88 -5.17 -19.36 7.57
CA VAL A 88 -5.56 -20.24 8.68
C VAL A 88 -6.97 -20.78 8.49
N GLU A 89 -7.93 -19.89 8.19
CA GLU A 89 -9.33 -20.28 7.96
C GLU A 89 -9.48 -21.27 6.80
N SER A 90 -8.63 -21.12 5.78
CA SER A 90 -8.57 -22.03 4.64
C SER A 90 -7.75 -23.30 4.88
N GLY A 91 -7.19 -23.50 6.07
CA GLY A 91 -6.37 -24.67 6.43
C GLY A 91 -4.97 -24.71 5.80
N LEU A 92 -4.49 -23.61 5.21
CA LEU A 92 -3.23 -23.50 4.50
C LEU A 92 -2.07 -23.17 5.46
N ARG A 93 -1.66 -24.12 6.28
CA ARG A 93 -0.65 -23.92 7.34
C ARG A 93 0.71 -23.45 6.84
N GLU A 94 1.19 -23.99 5.73
CA GLU A 94 2.50 -23.60 5.17
C GLU A 94 2.48 -22.16 4.68
N LEU A 95 1.40 -21.76 4.00
CA LEU A 95 1.20 -20.38 3.56
C LEU A 95 1.15 -19.43 4.76
N TRP A 96 0.39 -19.77 5.80
CA TRP A 96 0.33 -18.99 7.04
C TRP A 96 1.72 -18.80 7.66
N ARG A 97 2.53 -19.88 7.73
CA ARG A 97 3.89 -19.80 8.27
C ARG A 97 4.77 -18.85 7.45
N SER A 98 4.79 -19.01 6.12
CA SER A 98 5.58 -18.19 5.21
C SER A 98 5.18 -16.69 5.28
N LEU A 99 3.88 -16.40 5.36
CA LEU A 99 3.41 -15.01 5.50
C LEU A 99 3.80 -14.39 6.85
N ARG A 100 3.80 -15.17 7.92
CA ARG A 100 4.26 -14.70 9.24
C ARG A 100 5.77 -14.45 9.26
N GLU A 101 6.55 -15.31 8.64
CA GLU A 101 8.00 -15.13 8.51
C GLU A 101 8.31 -13.88 7.69
N LEU A 102 7.63 -13.67 6.56
CA LEU A 102 7.77 -12.48 5.74
C LEU A 102 7.38 -11.21 6.53
N ARG A 103 6.25 -11.24 7.24
CA ARG A 103 5.83 -10.13 8.10
C ARG A 103 6.88 -9.77 9.14
N PHE A 104 7.43 -10.77 9.81
CA PHE A 104 8.48 -10.56 10.80
C PHE A 104 9.74 -9.95 10.18
N ALA A 105 10.16 -10.45 9.01
CA ALA A 105 11.32 -9.92 8.28
C ALA A 105 11.12 -8.45 7.89
N VAL A 106 9.95 -8.10 7.33
CA VAL A 106 9.63 -6.71 6.95
C VAL A 106 9.64 -5.77 8.16
N VAL A 107 8.96 -6.15 9.25
CA VAL A 107 8.89 -5.31 10.46
C VAL A 107 10.29 -5.11 11.06
N ASN A 108 11.09 -6.16 11.11
CA ASN A 108 12.44 -6.08 11.66
C ASN A 108 13.38 -5.23 10.78
N ASP A 109 13.32 -5.39 9.47
CA ASP A 109 14.11 -4.61 8.52
C ASP A 109 13.77 -3.11 8.61
N VAL A 110 12.48 -2.77 8.54
CA VAL A 110 12.01 -1.39 8.66
C VAL A 110 12.40 -0.79 10.00
N ARG A 111 12.27 -1.53 11.09
CA ARG A 111 12.68 -1.06 12.42
C ARG A 111 14.17 -0.74 12.50
N ILE A 112 15.03 -1.60 11.96
CA ILE A 112 16.48 -1.36 11.97
C ILE A 112 16.84 -0.12 11.17
N ARG A 113 16.21 0.06 10.00
CA ARG A 113 16.45 1.23 9.13
C ARG A 113 15.87 2.51 9.71
N SER A 114 14.69 2.48 10.32
CA SER A 114 14.04 3.66 10.88
C SER A 114 14.85 4.32 12.01
N ILE A 115 15.60 3.53 12.79
CA ILE A 115 16.46 4.06 13.87
C ILE A 115 17.62 4.91 13.33
N GLN A 116 18.03 4.66 12.07
CA GLN A 116 19.15 5.39 11.44
C GLN A 116 18.68 6.65 10.70
N LEU A 117 17.39 6.84 10.55
CA LEU A 117 16.80 7.96 9.82
C LEU A 117 16.43 9.11 10.76
N PRO A 118 16.43 10.36 10.27
CA PRO A 118 16.00 11.50 11.06
C PRO A 118 14.55 11.36 11.50
N GLU A 119 14.26 11.77 12.72
CA GLU A 119 12.91 11.78 13.28
C GLU A 119 12.24 13.12 13.00
N LEU A 120 11.01 13.08 12.53
CA LEU A 120 10.20 14.27 12.33
C LEU A 120 9.69 14.80 13.66
N ARG A 121 10.03 16.06 13.95
CA ARG A 121 9.57 16.76 15.15
C ARG A 121 8.50 17.77 14.78
N ARG A 122 7.32 17.66 15.39
CA ARG A 122 6.26 18.66 15.24
C ARG A 122 6.49 19.84 16.16
N VAL A 123 6.54 21.03 15.60
CA VAL A 123 6.74 22.28 16.33
C VAL A 123 5.60 23.25 16.03
N THR A 124 4.94 23.72 17.09
CA THR A 124 3.91 24.78 16.99
C THR A 124 4.46 26.02 17.69
N PRO A 125 4.78 27.09 16.97
CA PRO A 125 5.33 28.29 17.59
C PRO A 125 4.26 29.00 18.44
N ALA A 126 4.63 29.48 19.63
CA ALA A 126 3.73 30.21 20.52
C ALA A 126 3.39 31.63 20.00
N ARG A 127 4.13 32.15 19.05
CA ARG A 127 3.96 33.47 18.41
C ARG A 127 4.45 33.39 16.96
N THR A 128 4.08 34.39 16.17
CA THR A 128 4.58 34.51 14.79
C THR A 128 6.09 34.63 14.78
N VAL A 129 6.76 33.70 14.06
CA VAL A 129 8.22 33.58 13.99
C VAL A 129 8.66 33.54 12.53
N PRO A 130 9.76 34.20 12.15
CA PRO A 130 10.39 34.02 10.84
C PRO A 130 10.77 32.56 10.62
N VAL A 131 10.48 32.02 9.40
CA VAL A 131 10.80 30.61 9.07
C VAL A 131 12.30 30.35 9.21
N MET A 132 13.15 31.28 8.80
CA MET A 132 14.60 31.17 8.93
C MET A 132 15.06 31.02 10.40
N LEU A 133 14.42 31.73 11.33
CA LEU A 133 14.72 31.62 12.73
C LEU A 133 14.27 30.28 13.32
N LEU A 134 13.12 29.77 12.84
CA LEU A 134 12.66 28.46 13.25
C LEU A 134 13.55 27.36 12.68
N ALA A 135 13.94 27.45 11.41
CA ALA A 135 14.89 26.52 10.78
C ALA A 135 16.17 26.43 11.60
N TYR A 136 16.79 27.58 11.88
CA TYR A 136 18.01 27.63 12.69
C TYR A 136 17.83 27.03 14.08
N ARG A 137 16.70 27.29 14.73
CA ARG A 137 16.41 26.81 16.09
C ARG A 137 16.21 25.28 16.16
N GLU A 138 15.56 24.71 15.15
CA GLU A 138 15.21 23.28 15.15
C GLU A 138 16.28 22.40 14.49
N THR A 139 16.98 22.92 13.46
CA THR A 139 17.98 22.15 12.72
C THR A 139 19.42 22.60 12.96
N GLY A 140 19.61 23.77 13.58
CA GLY A 140 20.94 24.39 13.74
C GLY A 140 21.42 25.13 12.49
N ASP A 141 20.69 25.07 11.39
CA ASP A 141 21.04 25.71 10.12
C ASP A 141 19.88 26.51 9.53
N ALA A 142 20.13 27.77 9.19
CA ALA A 142 19.16 28.66 8.60
C ALA A 142 18.88 28.36 7.10
N GLU A 143 19.80 27.67 6.41
CA GLU A 143 19.67 27.29 5.00
C GLU A 143 18.56 26.24 4.79
N ASN A 144 18.22 25.46 5.81
CA ASN A 144 17.12 24.48 5.79
C ASN A 144 15.72 25.12 5.72
N ARG A 145 15.64 26.46 5.64
CA ARG A 145 14.38 27.20 5.47
C ARG A 145 13.56 26.73 4.30
N ASP A 146 14.18 26.56 3.12
CA ASP A 146 13.47 26.23 1.89
C ASP A 146 12.90 24.79 1.93
N GLU A 147 13.58 23.89 2.61
CA GLU A 147 13.08 22.56 2.89
C GLU A 147 11.84 22.59 3.81
N LEU A 148 11.89 23.33 4.90
CA LEU A 148 10.75 23.54 5.80
C LEU A 148 9.55 24.12 5.07
N VAL A 149 9.75 25.13 4.21
CA VAL A 149 8.70 25.76 3.42
C VAL A 149 8.05 24.76 2.46
N THR A 150 8.86 23.98 1.77
CA THR A 150 8.42 23.02 0.75
C THR A 150 7.67 21.84 1.40
N ARG A 151 8.23 21.25 2.44
CA ARG A 151 7.66 20.11 3.18
C ARG A 151 6.30 20.46 3.77
N ASN A 152 6.19 21.63 4.40
CA ASN A 152 4.95 22.07 5.06
C ASN A 152 4.00 22.85 4.14
N ARG A 153 4.34 23.01 2.85
CA ARG A 153 3.54 23.74 1.85
C ARG A 153 3.08 25.12 2.36
N LEU A 154 4.00 25.87 2.97
CA LEU A 154 3.68 27.13 3.60
C LEU A 154 3.21 28.17 2.58
N ARG A 155 2.00 28.72 2.78
CA ARG A 155 1.46 29.78 1.93
C ARG A 155 2.27 31.06 2.00
N TYR A 156 2.85 31.34 3.16
CA TYR A 156 3.71 32.52 3.40
C TYR A 156 5.11 32.03 3.84
N PRO A 157 6.08 32.00 2.91
CA PRO A 157 7.39 31.40 3.16
C PRO A 157 8.31 32.23 4.08
N SER A 158 7.83 33.38 4.56
CA SER A 158 8.63 34.25 5.44
C SER A 158 8.33 34.11 6.92
N PHE A 159 7.07 33.80 7.27
CA PHE A 159 6.62 33.76 8.67
C PHE A 159 5.67 32.60 8.92
N ILE A 160 5.75 32.05 10.12
CA ILE A 160 4.88 30.99 10.65
C ILE A 160 4.05 31.58 11.77
N THR A 161 2.74 31.34 11.72
CA THR A 161 1.80 31.80 12.75
C THR A 161 1.58 30.75 13.83
N PRO A 162 1.11 31.11 15.06
CA PRO A 162 0.85 30.18 16.14
C PRO A 162 -0.19 29.07 15.83
N SER A 163 -0.97 29.25 14.77
CA SER A 163 -1.98 28.26 14.34
C SER A 163 -1.43 27.20 13.38
N GLN A 164 -0.16 27.30 12.99
CA GLN A 164 0.48 26.39 12.05
C GLN A 164 1.40 25.46 12.81
N THR A 165 1.16 24.15 12.67
CA THR A 165 2.09 23.11 13.13
C THR A 165 3.01 22.76 11.96
N ILE A 166 4.29 22.64 12.22
CA ILE A 166 5.36 22.38 11.24
C ILE A 166 6.03 21.07 11.59
N GLU A 167 6.34 20.30 10.56
CA GLU A 167 7.07 19.04 10.63
C GLU A 167 8.43 19.15 9.96
#